data_e9026b72e743f00cba6b23c17ad11bcb
#
_entry.id   e9026b72e743f00cba6b23c17ad11bcb
#
_cell.length_a   1.000
_cell.length_b   1.000
_cell.length_c   1.000
_cell.angle_alpha   90.00
_cell.angle_beta   90.00
_cell.angle_gamma   90.00
#
_symmetry.space_group_name_H-M   'P 1'
#
loop_
_entity.id
_entity.type
_entity.pdbx_description
1 polymer ?
#
loop_
_entity_poly.entity_id
_entity_poly.type
_entity_poly.pdbx_seq_one_letter_code
_entity_poly.pdbx_strand_id
1 'polypeptide(L)'
;MFVSKIDISSPSFETNTKENKALLDKMNLLLERAAQTSEKRRDIFEKRNQLSPRERLGALLDPGLPFLELFNMAGYCVDDPDPETSIPGSSLIGGIGYVSGIKCLIYIDDSGINAGATTIKTIEKGLLLLEMAKKHKLPLVHLVESAGANLMQYKVELWALGGGAFAGLAEMSAMGIPIITVLH
;
A
#
# COMPACT_ATOMS: atom_id res chain seq x y z
N MET A 1 -29.75 -20.00 8.47
CA MET A 1 -28.38 -20.17 8.95
C MET A 1 -27.66 -21.11 7.99
N PHE A 2 -26.54 -20.71 7.40
CA PHE A 2 -25.76 -21.58 6.51
C PHE A 2 -24.98 -22.60 7.36
N VAL A 3 -25.14 -23.88 7.04
CA VAL A 3 -24.38 -24.96 7.68
C VAL A 3 -23.44 -25.55 6.63
N SER A 4 -22.15 -25.49 6.88
CA SER A 4 -21.14 -26.08 5.98
C SER A 4 -21.30 -27.61 5.93
N LYS A 5 -21.24 -28.15 4.70
CA LYS A 5 -21.23 -29.60 4.46
C LYS A 5 -19.81 -30.12 4.12
N ILE A 6 -18.78 -29.28 4.35
CA ILE A 6 -17.38 -29.66 4.06
C ILE A 6 -16.93 -30.70 5.11
N ASP A 7 -16.46 -31.83 4.62
CA ASP A 7 -15.81 -32.84 5.45
C ASP A 7 -14.31 -32.53 5.50
N ILE A 8 -13.87 -31.98 6.64
CA ILE A 8 -12.49 -31.59 6.88
C ILE A 8 -11.52 -32.79 7.02
N SER A 9 -12.05 -34.02 7.19
CA SER A 9 -11.28 -35.25 7.26
C SER A 9 -11.14 -35.97 5.92
N SER A 10 -11.78 -35.46 4.87
CA SER A 10 -11.72 -36.08 3.54
C SER A 10 -10.35 -35.88 2.86
N PRO A 11 -9.88 -36.89 2.09
CA PRO A 11 -8.65 -36.75 1.31
C PRO A 11 -8.67 -35.56 0.32
N SER A 12 -9.84 -35.23 -0.22
CA SER A 12 -10.01 -34.07 -1.09
C SER A 12 -9.80 -32.74 -0.35
N PHE A 13 -10.26 -32.65 0.91
CA PHE A 13 -10.00 -31.46 1.74
C PHE A 13 -8.50 -31.30 2.04
N GLU A 14 -7.80 -32.38 2.36
CA GLU A 14 -6.37 -32.37 2.60
C GLU A 14 -5.59 -31.90 1.37
N THR A 15 -5.90 -32.48 0.18
CA THR A 15 -5.28 -32.11 -1.08
C THR A 15 -5.52 -30.63 -1.41
N ASN A 16 -6.78 -30.16 -1.36
CA ASN A 16 -7.14 -28.78 -1.62
C ASN A 16 -6.45 -27.82 -0.63
N THR A 17 -6.35 -28.21 0.64
CA THR A 17 -5.66 -27.39 1.65
C THR A 17 -4.18 -27.24 1.34
N LYS A 18 -3.50 -28.31 0.94
CA LYS A 18 -2.09 -28.29 0.56
C LYS A 18 -1.86 -27.40 -0.68
N GLU A 19 -2.69 -27.55 -1.71
CA GLU A 19 -2.59 -26.77 -2.93
C GLU A 19 -2.84 -25.28 -2.68
N ASN A 20 -3.90 -24.93 -1.92
CA ASN A 20 -4.19 -23.54 -1.58
C ASN A 20 -3.09 -22.91 -0.71
N LYS A 21 -2.52 -23.65 0.24
CA LYS A 21 -1.37 -23.17 1.02
C LYS A 21 -0.18 -22.87 0.12
N ALA A 22 0.15 -23.75 -0.83
CA ALA A 22 1.23 -23.52 -1.77
C ALA A 22 1.02 -22.27 -2.65
N LEU A 23 -0.24 -21.95 -3.03
CA LEU A 23 -0.58 -20.73 -3.75
C LEU A 23 -0.43 -19.49 -2.85
N LEU A 24 -0.86 -19.57 -1.59
CA LEU A 24 -0.68 -18.49 -0.61
C LEU A 24 0.80 -18.21 -0.34
N ASP A 25 1.62 -19.24 -0.22
CA ASP A 25 3.07 -19.08 -0.02
C ASP A 25 3.71 -18.36 -1.21
N LYS A 26 3.34 -18.72 -2.45
CA LYS A 26 3.79 -17.98 -3.65
C LYS A 26 3.37 -16.52 -3.64
N MET A 27 2.12 -16.24 -3.27
CA MET A 27 1.62 -14.87 -3.15
C MET A 27 2.39 -14.08 -2.09
N ASN A 28 2.62 -14.67 -0.92
CA ASN A 28 3.37 -14.02 0.15
C ASN A 28 4.81 -13.69 -0.27
N LEU A 29 5.50 -14.58 -0.99
CA LEU A 29 6.82 -14.29 -1.55
C LEU A 29 6.82 -13.11 -2.52
N LEU A 30 5.76 -12.97 -3.34
CA LEU A 30 5.61 -11.80 -4.21
C LEU A 30 5.41 -10.51 -3.39
N LEU A 31 4.58 -10.54 -2.36
CA LEU A 31 4.33 -9.38 -1.49
C LEU A 31 5.58 -8.96 -0.71
N GLU A 32 6.37 -9.93 -0.25
CA GLU A 32 7.66 -9.67 0.42
C GLU A 32 8.68 -8.97 -0.49
N ARG A 33 8.59 -9.16 -1.81
CA ARG A 33 9.51 -8.56 -2.78
C ARG A 33 9.53 -7.03 -2.68
N ALA A 34 8.38 -6.39 -2.47
CA ALA A 34 8.30 -4.93 -2.27
C ALA A 34 9.08 -4.49 -1.02
N ALA A 35 8.85 -5.17 0.12
CA ALA A 35 9.56 -4.88 1.35
C ALA A 35 11.07 -5.11 1.21
N GLN A 36 11.48 -6.22 0.60
CA GLN A 36 12.89 -6.53 0.34
C GLN A 36 13.55 -5.52 -0.59
N THR A 37 12.83 -4.99 -1.58
CA THR A 37 13.35 -3.98 -2.50
C THR A 37 13.57 -2.65 -1.80
N SER A 38 12.61 -2.23 -0.98
CA SER A 38 12.76 -1.03 -0.13
C SER A 38 13.92 -1.20 0.86
N GLU A 39 14.04 -2.36 1.48
CA GLU A 39 15.09 -2.69 2.47
C GLU A 39 16.51 -2.63 1.88
N LYS A 40 16.71 -2.90 0.59
CA LYS A 40 18.01 -2.71 -0.09
C LYS A 40 18.52 -1.27 -0.05
N ARG A 41 17.67 -0.32 0.32
CA ARG A 41 18.01 1.10 0.51
C ARG A 41 18.28 1.47 1.98
N ARG A 42 18.30 0.51 2.91
CA ARG A 42 18.53 0.73 4.34
C ARG A 42 19.74 1.61 4.62
N ASP A 43 20.89 1.34 3.98
CA ASP A 43 22.10 2.13 4.14
C ASP A 43 21.91 3.63 3.82
N ILE A 44 21.01 3.95 2.88
CA ILE A 44 20.71 5.34 2.51
C ILE A 44 19.89 6.00 3.60
N PHE A 45 18.91 5.30 4.15
CA PHE A 45 18.08 5.80 5.27
C PHE A 45 18.95 6.02 6.50
N GLU A 46 19.79 5.06 6.88
CA GLU A 46 20.71 5.17 8.00
C GLU A 46 21.69 6.35 7.86
N LYS A 47 22.32 6.52 6.67
CA LYS A 47 23.20 7.67 6.40
C LYS A 47 22.51 9.03 6.53
N ARG A 48 21.20 9.07 6.33
CA ARG A 48 20.38 10.28 6.48
C ARG A 48 19.77 10.41 7.86
N ASN A 49 20.03 9.47 8.77
CA ASN A 49 19.38 9.35 10.07
C ASN A 49 17.84 9.30 9.95
N GLN A 50 17.34 8.54 8.98
CA GLN A 50 15.94 8.39 8.64
C GLN A 50 15.48 6.96 8.88
N LEU A 51 14.22 6.79 9.31
CA LEU A 51 13.56 5.50 9.35
C LEU A 51 13.13 5.09 7.92
N SER A 52 13.21 3.81 7.61
CA SER A 52 12.61 3.28 6.39
C SER A 52 11.09 3.47 6.39
N PRO A 53 10.41 3.42 5.22
CA PRO A 53 8.96 3.59 5.15
C PRO A 53 8.17 2.61 6.04
N ARG A 54 8.61 1.35 6.13
CA ARG A 54 7.95 0.35 6.99
C ARG A 54 8.28 0.54 8.47
N GLU A 55 9.46 1.04 8.82
CA GLU A 55 9.77 1.44 10.21
C GLU A 55 8.94 2.65 10.63
N ARG A 56 8.73 3.63 9.75
CA ARG A 56 7.81 4.77 10.03
C ARG A 56 6.38 4.30 10.22
N LEU A 57 5.93 3.33 9.42
CA LEU A 57 4.62 2.70 9.62
C LEU A 57 4.53 2.06 11.00
N GLY A 58 5.54 1.26 11.38
CA GLY A 58 5.57 0.60 12.69
C GLY A 58 5.60 1.58 13.86
N ALA A 59 6.29 2.73 13.72
CA ALA A 59 6.32 3.79 14.71
C ALA A 59 5.02 4.59 14.82
N LEU A 60 4.24 4.65 13.74
CA LEU A 60 2.95 5.35 13.69
C LEU A 60 1.81 4.53 14.31
N LEU A 61 1.80 3.22 14.08
CA LEU A 61 0.70 2.33 14.46
C LEU A 61 0.68 2.06 15.97
N ASP A 62 -0.51 1.93 16.51
CA ASP A 62 -0.71 1.50 17.89
C ASP A 62 -0.18 0.06 18.08
N PRO A 63 0.67 -0.19 19.10
CA PRO A 63 1.23 -1.52 19.33
C PRO A 63 0.17 -2.59 19.56
N GLY A 64 0.35 -3.75 18.93
CA GLY A 64 -0.53 -4.92 19.12
C GLY A 64 -1.85 -4.85 18.35
N LEU A 65 -2.13 -3.77 17.60
CA LEU A 65 -3.29 -3.67 16.75
C LEU A 65 -2.93 -4.02 15.28
N PRO A 66 -3.88 -4.60 14.52
CA PRO A 66 -3.61 -5.05 13.16
C PRO A 66 -3.49 -3.88 12.18
N PHE A 67 -2.62 -4.04 11.17
CA PHE A 67 -2.59 -3.23 9.96
C PHE A 67 -3.05 -4.07 8.78
N LEU A 68 -4.11 -3.64 8.10
CA LEU A 68 -4.62 -4.26 6.88
C LEU A 68 -4.06 -3.52 5.67
N GLU A 69 -2.97 -4.02 5.09
CA GLU A 69 -2.41 -3.48 3.85
C GLU A 69 -3.35 -3.75 2.67
N LEU A 70 -3.61 -2.72 1.87
CA LEU A 70 -4.58 -2.74 0.76
C LEU A 70 -3.87 -2.50 -0.58
N PHE A 71 -4.43 -3.09 -1.64
CA PHE A 71 -3.92 -2.94 -3.01
C PHE A 71 -2.41 -3.24 -3.13
N ASN A 72 -1.94 -4.19 -2.37
CA ASN A 72 -0.53 -4.56 -2.29
C ASN A 72 0.00 -5.27 -3.55
N MET A 73 -0.88 -5.66 -4.50
CA MET A 73 -0.52 -6.17 -5.83
C MET A 73 -0.63 -5.10 -6.94
N ALA A 74 -0.92 -3.84 -6.60
CA ALA A 74 -1.04 -2.77 -7.60
C ALA A 74 0.26 -2.63 -8.41
N GLY A 75 0.14 -2.47 -9.73
CA GLY A 75 1.28 -2.32 -10.63
C GLY A 75 2.03 -3.59 -11.00
N TYR A 76 1.77 -4.72 -10.34
CA TYR A 76 2.44 -5.99 -10.65
C TYR A 76 2.20 -6.41 -12.10
N CYS A 77 3.27 -6.69 -12.84
CA CYS A 77 3.31 -7.00 -14.27
C CYS A 77 2.67 -5.92 -15.18
N VAL A 78 2.55 -4.67 -14.71
CA VAL A 78 2.02 -3.53 -15.47
C VAL A 78 3.09 -2.47 -15.71
N ASP A 79 3.76 -1.99 -14.67
CA ASP A 79 4.86 -1.03 -14.80
C ASP A 79 6.12 -1.73 -15.34
N ASP A 80 6.37 -2.96 -14.91
CA ASP A 80 7.37 -3.89 -15.41
C ASP A 80 6.65 -5.19 -15.80
N PRO A 81 6.62 -5.59 -17.10
CA PRO A 81 5.89 -6.78 -17.55
C PRO A 81 6.55 -8.10 -17.17
N ASP A 82 7.83 -8.09 -16.75
CA ASP A 82 8.54 -9.30 -16.33
C ASP A 82 8.12 -9.72 -14.92
N PRO A 83 7.46 -10.90 -14.75
CA PRO A 83 7.01 -11.36 -13.44
C PRO A 83 8.17 -11.63 -12.46
N GLU A 84 9.40 -11.84 -12.95
CA GLU A 84 10.56 -12.10 -12.09
C GLU A 84 11.14 -10.83 -11.48
N THR A 85 11.02 -9.70 -12.16
CA THR A 85 11.57 -8.41 -11.74
C THR A 85 10.50 -7.42 -11.26
N SER A 86 9.24 -7.61 -11.68
CA SER A 86 8.13 -6.74 -11.31
C SER A 86 7.93 -6.67 -9.79
N ILE A 87 7.79 -5.44 -9.29
CA ILE A 87 7.60 -5.16 -7.86
C ILE A 87 6.13 -4.82 -7.63
N PRO A 88 5.39 -5.64 -6.82
CA PRO A 88 4.00 -5.33 -6.50
C PRO A 88 3.88 -4.16 -5.53
N GLY A 89 2.74 -3.47 -5.54
CA GLY A 89 2.41 -2.41 -4.60
C GLY A 89 2.82 -1.01 -5.04
N SER A 90 3.54 -0.88 -6.16
CA SER A 90 4.10 0.40 -6.62
C SER A 90 5.01 1.04 -5.54
N SER A 91 5.27 2.33 -5.60
CA SER A 91 6.03 3.09 -4.59
C SER A 91 5.14 3.62 -3.46
N LEU A 92 4.10 2.86 -3.07
CA LEU A 92 3.11 3.29 -2.11
C LEU A 92 2.65 2.16 -1.19
N ILE A 93 2.77 2.34 0.11
CA ILE A 93 2.14 1.51 1.12
C ILE A 93 0.82 2.16 1.51
N GLY A 94 -0.28 1.44 1.46
CA GLY A 94 -1.58 1.95 1.85
C GLY A 94 -2.40 0.91 2.60
N GLY A 95 -3.17 1.34 3.59
CA GLY A 95 -3.95 0.39 4.37
C GLY A 95 -4.75 1.03 5.49
N ILE A 96 -5.40 0.18 6.27
CA ILE A 96 -6.19 0.57 7.43
C ILE A 96 -5.47 0.08 8.70
N GLY A 97 -5.24 0.99 9.63
CA GLY A 97 -4.63 0.72 10.92
C GLY A 97 -5.18 1.61 12.03
N TYR A 98 -4.60 1.52 13.19
CA TYR A 98 -5.00 2.33 14.35
C TYR A 98 -3.86 3.25 14.76
N VAL A 99 -4.19 4.52 14.98
CA VAL A 99 -3.28 5.57 15.43
C VAL A 99 -3.94 6.28 16.61
N SER A 100 -3.34 6.21 17.79
CA SER A 100 -3.89 6.78 19.03
C SER A 100 -5.33 6.32 19.33
N GLY A 101 -5.62 5.04 19.12
CA GLY A 101 -6.93 4.43 19.32
C GLY A 101 -7.95 4.70 18.21
N ILE A 102 -7.60 5.47 17.19
CA ILE A 102 -8.50 5.84 16.09
C ILE A 102 -8.17 5.03 14.84
N LYS A 103 -9.20 4.42 14.24
CA LYS A 103 -9.07 3.72 12.97
C LYS A 103 -8.85 4.74 11.84
N CYS A 104 -7.72 4.64 11.16
CA CYS A 104 -7.32 5.56 10.09
C CYS A 104 -7.05 4.81 8.79
N LEU A 105 -7.21 5.52 7.67
CA LEU A 105 -6.53 5.16 6.44
C LEU A 105 -5.12 5.72 6.50
N ILE A 106 -4.14 4.89 6.18
CA ILE A 106 -2.73 5.24 6.20
C ILE A 106 -2.19 5.15 4.78
N TYR A 107 -1.44 6.17 4.39
CA TYR A 107 -0.85 6.34 3.06
C TYR A 107 0.62 6.71 3.26
N ILE A 108 1.55 5.93 2.72
CA ILE A 108 3.00 6.13 2.93
C ILE A 108 3.70 6.01 1.59
N ASP A 109 4.42 7.05 1.20
CA ASP A 109 5.35 6.96 0.07
C ASP A 109 6.51 6.04 0.43
N ASP A 110 6.77 5.04 -0.41
CA ASP A 110 7.91 4.14 -0.24
C ASP A 110 9.10 4.63 -1.08
N SER A 111 9.91 5.48 -0.46
CA SER A 111 11.11 6.06 -1.09
C SER A 111 12.22 5.03 -1.34
N GLY A 112 12.13 3.84 -0.77
CA GLY A 112 13.00 2.70 -1.09
C GLY A 112 12.71 2.10 -2.48
N ILE A 113 11.52 2.35 -3.03
CA ILE A 113 11.10 1.94 -4.37
C ILE A 113 11.04 3.17 -5.28
N ASN A 114 11.91 3.23 -6.29
CA ASN A 114 11.98 4.34 -7.25
C ASN A 114 12.02 5.73 -6.60
N ALA A 115 12.65 5.87 -5.43
CA ALA A 115 12.69 7.09 -4.62
C ALA A 115 11.29 7.67 -4.31
N GLY A 116 10.28 6.84 -4.18
CA GLY A 116 8.89 7.26 -3.96
C GLY A 116 8.28 7.97 -5.16
N ALA A 117 8.87 7.83 -6.37
CA ALA A 117 8.35 8.50 -7.55
C ALA A 117 6.93 8.02 -7.91
N THR A 118 6.08 8.97 -8.25
CA THR A 118 4.67 8.72 -8.56
C THR A 118 4.54 8.26 -10.02
N THR A 119 4.01 7.06 -10.20
CA THR A 119 3.61 6.49 -11.49
C THR A 119 2.09 6.56 -11.65
N ILE A 120 1.56 6.20 -12.83
CA ILE A 120 0.11 6.08 -13.04
C ILE A 120 -0.51 5.11 -12.03
N LYS A 121 0.15 3.96 -11.79
CA LYS A 121 -0.36 2.95 -10.85
C LYS A 121 -0.31 3.41 -9.40
N THR A 122 0.70 4.19 -9.02
CA THR A 122 0.74 4.85 -7.71
C THR A 122 -0.45 5.78 -7.51
N ILE A 123 -0.79 6.61 -8.53
CA ILE A 123 -1.96 7.50 -8.46
C ILE A 123 -3.26 6.71 -8.39
N GLU A 124 -3.45 5.72 -9.27
CA GLU A 124 -4.67 4.89 -9.26
C GLU A 124 -4.88 4.22 -7.89
N LYS A 125 -3.82 3.65 -7.31
CA LYS A 125 -3.86 3.07 -5.95
C LYS A 125 -4.22 4.13 -4.92
N GLY A 126 -3.59 5.32 -4.99
CA GLY A 126 -3.89 6.43 -4.09
C GLY A 126 -5.33 6.90 -4.16
N LEU A 127 -5.90 7.02 -5.37
CA LEU A 127 -7.30 7.39 -5.57
C LEU A 127 -8.26 6.37 -4.96
N LEU A 128 -7.99 5.06 -5.13
CA LEU A 128 -8.79 4.01 -4.52
C LEU A 128 -8.74 4.08 -2.98
N LEU A 129 -7.57 4.38 -2.41
CA LEU A 129 -7.41 4.57 -0.96
C LEU A 129 -8.21 5.79 -0.48
N LEU A 130 -8.18 6.92 -1.21
CA LEU A 130 -8.98 8.10 -0.89
C LEU A 130 -10.48 7.81 -0.96
N GLU A 131 -10.94 7.08 -1.98
CA GLU A 131 -12.34 6.65 -2.07
C GLU A 131 -12.76 5.78 -0.87
N MET A 132 -11.89 4.87 -0.42
CA MET A 132 -12.14 4.09 0.78
C MET A 132 -12.21 4.96 2.03
N ALA A 133 -11.30 5.94 2.18
CA ALA A 133 -11.32 6.89 3.29
C ALA A 133 -12.65 7.67 3.33
N LYS A 134 -13.08 8.21 2.20
CA LYS A 134 -14.37 8.93 2.08
C LYS A 134 -15.56 8.02 2.42
N LYS A 135 -15.64 6.85 1.78
CA LYS A 135 -16.74 5.91 1.95
C LYS A 135 -16.92 5.44 3.39
N HIS A 136 -15.82 5.21 4.08
CA HIS A 136 -15.81 4.70 5.46
C HIS A 136 -15.58 5.80 6.52
N LYS A 137 -15.48 7.07 6.08
CA LYS A 137 -15.23 8.24 6.94
C LYS A 137 -14.00 8.05 7.84
N LEU A 138 -12.92 7.48 7.26
CA LEU A 138 -11.67 7.25 7.98
C LEU A 138 -10.78 8.48 7.88
N PRO A 139 -10.24 9.02 9.00
CA PRO A 139 -9.15 9.97 8.94
C PRO A 139 -8.01 9.46 8.07
N LEU A 140 -7.38 10.35 7.29
CA LEU A 140 -6.22 10.04 6.47
C LEU A 140 -4.95 10.49 7.17
N VAL A 141 -3.99 9.57 7.32
CA VAL A 141 -2.62 9.90 7.74
C VAL A 141 -1.68 9.60 6.59
N HIS A 142 -1.03 10.64 6.07
CA HIS A 142 -0.10 10.53 4.93
C HIS A 142 1.34 10.84 5.39
N LEU A 143 2.22 9.85 5.32
CA LEU A 143 3.65 10.00 5.53
C LEU A 143 4.32 10.24 4.16
N VAL A 144 4.70 11.48 3.89
CA VAL A 144 5.21 11.92 2.59
C VAL A 144 6.72 11.77 2.51
N GLU A 145 7.19 11.05 1.50
CA GLU A 145 8.60 10.97 1.10
C GLU A 145 8.68 10.57 -0.38
N SER A 146 8.39 11.50 -1.27
CA SER A 146 8.30 11.24 -2.71
C SER A 146 9.21 12.16 -3.51
N ALA A 147 9.85 11.61 -4.54
CA ALA A 147 10.55 12.40 -5.56
C ALA A 147 9.59 13.14 -6.51
N GLY A 148 8.27 13.01 -6.31
CA GLY A 148 7.26 13.59 -7.17
C GLY A 148 6.95 12.74 -8.41
N ALA A 149 6.36 13.35 -9.44
CA ALA A 149 5.99 12.64 -10.67
C ALA A 149 7.22 12.09 -11.40
N ASN A 150 7.13 10.85 -11.88
CA ASN A 150 8.18 10.25 -12.71
C ASN A 150 8.20 10.91 -14.10
N LEU A 151 9.05 11.93 -14.27
CA LEU A 151 9.16 12.68 -15.52
C LEU A 151 9.73 11.87 -16.68
N MET A 152 10.40 10.75 -16.41
CA MET A 152 10.89 9.83 -17.46
C MET A 152 9.75 9.03 -18.10
N GLN A 153 8.62 8.92 -17.40
CA GLN A 153 7.39 8.28 -17.86
C GLN A 153 6.26 9.30 -18.00
N TYR A 154 6.60 10.53 -18.41
CA TYR A 154 5.63 11.60 -18.55
C TYR A 154 4.49 11.22 -19.50
N LYS A 155 3.27 11.37 -19.02
CA LYS A 155 2.03 11.22 -19.80
C LYS A 155 1.03 12.26 -19.31
N VAL A 156 0.25 12.83 -20.23
CA VAL A 156 -0.79 13.81 -19.88
C VAL A 156 -1.82 13.20 -18.92
N GLU A 157 -2.11 11.92 -19.08
CA GLU A 157 -3.03 11.15 -18.21
C GLU A 157 -2.58 11.15 -16.75
N LEU A 158 -1.26 11.14 -16.49
CA LEU A 158 -0.71 11.22 -15.13
C LEU A 158 -1.19 12.50 -14.42
N TRP A 159 -1.15 13.62 -15.12
CA TRP A 159 -1.58 14.93 -14.56
C TRP A 159 -3.09 15.03 -14.40
N ALA A 160 -3.85 14.50 -15.36
CA ALA A 160 -5.30 14.45 -15.26
C ALA A 160 -5.77 13.60 -14.08
N LEU A 161 -5.18 12.41 -13.90
CA LEU A 161 -5.44 11.55 -12.73
C LEU A 161 -4.99 12.19 -11.42
N GLY A 162 -3.83 12.86 -11.41
CA GLY A 162 -3.33 13.59 -10.23
C GLY A 162 -4.29 14.67 -9.75
N GLY A 163 -5.01 15.33 -10.67
CA GLY A 163 -6.09 16.27 -10.34
C GLY A 163 -7.21 15.64 -9.51
N GLY A 164 -7.50 14.36 -9.74
CA GLY A 164 -8.46 13.59 -8.92
C GLY A 164 -8.05 13.45 -7.45
N ALA A 165 -6.74 13.38 -7.16
CA ALA A 165 -6.27 13.33 -5.79
C ALA A 165 -6.56 14.64 -5.04
N PHE A 166 -6.35 15.81 -5.67
CA PHE A 166 -6.69 17.11 -5.07
C PHE A 166 -8.19 17.24 -4.84
N ALA A 167 -9.02 16.82 -5.81
CA ALA A 167 -10.48 16.83 -5.65
C ALA A 167 -10.90 15.91 -4.49
N GLY A 168 -10.35 14.70 -4.40
CA GLY A 168 -10.64 13.75 -3.32
C GLY A 168 -10.29 14.29 -1.93
N LEU A 169 -9.14 14.96 -1.79
CA LEU A 169 -8.75 15.60 -0.53
C LEU A 169 -9.67 16.77 -0.17
N ALA A 170 -10.06 17.60 -1.15
CA ALA A 170 -11.02 18.69 -0.93
C ALA A 170 -12.40 18.19 -0.50
N GLU A 171 -12.88 17.09 -1.12
CA GLU A 171 -14.12 16.42 -0.71
C GLU A 171 -14.05 15.89 0.71
N MET A 172 -12.94 15.20 1.09
CA MET A 172 -12.74 14.73 2.48
C MET A 172 -12.80 15.89 3.46
N SER A 173 -12.12 17.01 3.16
CA SER A 173 -12.15 18.23 3.98
C SER A 173 -13.58 18.79 4.12
N ALA A 174 -14.33 18.86 3.01
CA ALA A 174 -15.71 19.30 3.01
C ALA A 174 -16.64 18.38 3.83
N MET A 175 -16.32 17.09 3.89
CA MET A 175 -17.03 16.09 4.71
C MET A 175 -16.61 16.13 6.20
N GLY A 176 -15.66 16.97 6.59
CA GLY A 176 -15.11 17.02 7.94
C GLY A 176 -14.23 15.83 8.31
N ILE A 177 -13.70 15.11 7.32
CA ILE A 177 -12.79 13.98 7.55
C ILE A 177 -11.37 14.52 7.75
N PRO A 178 -10.70 14.27 8.88
CA PRO A 178 -9.36 14.77 9.15
C PRO A 178 -8.32 14.24 8.15
N ILE A 179 -7.42 15.11 7.72
CA ILE A 179 -6.27 14.77 6.87
C ILE A 179 -5.03 15.27 7.59
N ILE A 180 -4.13 14.35 7.91
CA ILE A 180 -2.86 14.64 8.58
C ILE A 180 -1.74 14.25 7.65
N THR A 181 -0.90 15.22 7.29
CA THR A 181 0.27 15.00 6.44
C THR A 181 1.54 15.25 7.23
N VAL A 182 2.42 14.26 7.23
CA VAL A 182 3.74 14.33 7.87
C VAL A 182 4.79 14.28 6.79
N LEU A 183 5.58 15.35 6.69
CA LEU A 183 6.73 15.44 5.78
C LEU A 183 7.99 14.96 6.50
N HIS A 184 8.85 14.31 5.77
CA HIS A 184 10.09 13.78 6.28
C HIS A 184 11.29 14.39 5.56
#